data_142ba1ff72bd1a68f7226793370416ca
#
_entry.id   142ba1ff72bd1a68f7226793370416ca
#
_cell.length_a   1.000
_cell.length_b   1.000
_cell.length_c   1.000
_cell.angle_alpha   90.00
_cell.angle_beta   90.00
_cell.angle_gamma   90.00
#
_symmetry.space_group_name_H-M   'P 1'
#
loop_
_entity.id
_entity.type
_entity.pdbx_description
1 polymer ?
#
loop_
_entity_poly.entity_id
_entity_poly.type
_entity_poly.pdbx_seq_one_letter_code
_entity_poly.pdbx_strand_id
1 'polypeptide(L)'
;MRVGEKIKNLRVQKNYSITELSNKAQVSKSYLSYIERGIQENPSLQVLSRLAKTLDVSLEELTGEPFKEREQASLPPIDPEWLEMINEAIQNGVSKEEFGFFIDFMKFKQNKPQ
;
A
#
# COMPACT_ATOMS: atom_id res chain seq x y z
N MET A 1 -6.26 15.99 10.38
CA MET A 1 -7.30 16.02 9.33
C MET A 1 -7.52 14.62 8.82
N ARG A 2 -8.76 14.22 8.71
CA ARG A 2 -9.10 12.89 8.17
C ARG A 2 -8.80 12.82 6.68
N VAL A 3 -8.47 11.64 6.21
CA VAL A 3 -8.14 11.45 4.79
C VAL A 3 -9.30 11.88 3.88
N GLY A 4 -10.54 11.61 4.28
CA GLY A 4 -11.71 12.00 3.51
C GLY A 4 -11.85 13.49 3.31
N GLU A 5 -11.58 14.26 4.35
CA GLU A 5 -11.61 15.72 4.28
C GLU A 5 -10.51 16.24 3.36
N LYS A 6 -9.33 15.64 3.45
CA LYS A 6 -8.21 16.01 2.59
C LYS A 6 -8.53 15.75 1.11
N ILE A 7 -9.10 14.58 0.83
CA ILE A 7 -9.52 14.23 -0.54
C ILE A 7 -10.55 15.22 -1.05
N LYS A 8 -11.56 15.53 -0.24
CA LYS A 8 -12.60 16.47 -0.63
C LYS A 8 -12.02 17.86 -0.91
N ASN A 9 -11.14 18.35 -0.04
CA ASN A 9 -10.53 19.65 -0.22
C ASN A 9 -9.71 19.72 -1.50
N LEU A 10 -8.91 18.71 -1.77
CA LEU A 10 -8.12 18.65 -2.99
C LEU A 10 -8.99 18.56 -4.23
N ARG A 11 -10.07 17.77 -4.15
CA ARG A 11 -11.02 17.65 -5.25
C ARG A 11 -11.65 19.00 -5.60
N VAL A 12 -12.10 19.71 -4.57
CA VAL A 12 -12.74 21.02 -4.77
C VAL A 12 -11.74 22.02 -5.33
N GLN A 13 -10.50 22.01 -4.86
CA GLN A 13 -9.44 22.88 -5.37
C GLN A 13 -9.20 22.67 -6.86
N LYS A 14 -9.35 21.44 -7.34
CA LYS A 14 -9.16 21.12 -8.75
C LYS A 14 -10.44 21.26 -9.56
N ASN A 15 -11.51 21.70 -8.93
CA ASN A 15 -12.83 21.87 -9.57
C ASN A 15 -13.38 20.55 -10.13
N TYR A 16 -13.08 19.44 -9.48
CA TYR A 16 -13.65 18.15 -9.86
C TYR A 16 -14.94 17.90 -9.08
N SER A 17 -15.97 17.41 -9.77
CA SER A 17 -17.12 16.84 -9.10
C SER A 17 -16.73 15.47 -8.55
N ILE A 18 -17.56 14.94 -7.66
CA ILE A 18 -17.31 13.59 -7.13
C ILE A 18 -17.37 12.55 -8.24
N THR A 19 -18.26 12.76 -9.20
CA THR A 19 -18.35 11.88 -10.38
C THR A 19 -17.10 11.95 -11.24
N GLU A 20 -16.56 13.15 -11.46
CA GLU A 20 -15.34 13.30 -12.24
C GLU A 20 -14.15 12.62 -11.56
N LEU A 21 -14.00 12.83 -10.26
CA LEU A 21 -12.89 12.22 -9.53
C LEU A 21 -13.03 10.70 -9.54
N SER A 22 -14.24 10.18 -9.33
CA SER A 22 -14.45 8.73 -9.34
C SER A 22 -14.09 8.12 -10.68
N ASN A 23 -14.47 8.78 -11.77
CA ASN A 23 -14.15 8.30 -13.11
C ASN A 23 -12.65 8.38 -13.42
N LYS A 24 -12.01 9.49 -13.08
CA LYS A 24 -10.59 9.65 -13.34
C LYS A 24 -9.73 8.71 -12.51
N ALA A 25 -10.11 8.47 -11.27
CA ALA A 25 -9.35 7.59 -10.37
C ALA A 25 -9.77 6.13 -10.48
N GLN A 26 -10.84 5.85 -11.24
CA GLN A 26 -11.39 4.50 -11.36
C GLN A 26 -11.77 3.91 -10.01
N VAL A 27 -12.43 4.72 -9.21
CA VAL A 27 -12.98 4.34 -7.91
C VAL A 27 -14.49 4.52 -7.99
N SER A 28 -15.26 3.63 -7.40
CA SER A 28 -16.71 3.78 -7.46
C SER A 28 -17.14 5.07 -6.78
N LYS A 29 -18.15 5.72 -7.33
CA LYS A 29 -18.68 6.97 -6.78
C LYS A 29 -19.18 6.79 -5.36
N SER A 30 -19.88 5.68 -5.08
CA SER A 30 -20.38 5.38 -3.76
C SER A 30 -19.25 5.22 -2.75
N TYR A 31 -18.20 4.49 -3.12
CA TYR A 31 -17.06 4.30 -2.25
C TYR A 31 -16.34 5.61 -1.96
N LEU A 32 -16.14 6.42 -3.01
CA LEU A 32 -15.51 7.74 -2.85
C LEU A 32 -16.35 8.63 -1.94
N SER A 33 -17.67 8.62 -2.11
CA SER A 33 -18.57 9.38 -1.25
C SER A 33 -18.44 8.95 0.20
N TYR A 34 -18.35 7.65 0.47
CA TYR A 34 -18.20 7.13 1.83
C TYR A 34 -16.88 7.57 2.44
N ILE A 35 -15.80 7.60 1.65
CA ILE A 35 -14.51 8.08 2.14
C ILE A 35 -14.61 9.56 2.51
N GLU A 36 -15.16 10.39 1.64
CA GLU A 36 -15.24 11.84 1.88
C GLU A 36 -16.11 12.18 3.08
N ARG A 37 -17.15 11.39 3.32
CA ARG A 37 -18.06 11.63 4.45
C ARG A 37 -17.56 11.00 5.75
N GLY A 38 -16.44 10.30 5.71
CA GLY A 38 -15.89 9.67 6.90
C GLY A 38 -16.55 8.37 7.30
N ILE A 39 -17.45 7.83 6.46
CA ILE A 39 -18.08 6.53 6.72
C ILE A 39 -17.05 5.41 6.54
N GLN A 40 -16.24 5.51 5.48
CA GLN A 40 -15.13 4.61 5.29
C GLN A 40 -13.86 5.32 5.76
N GLU A 41 -13.37 4.93 6.93
CA GLU A 41 -12.21 5.59 7.54
C GLU A 41 -10.87 4.99 7.10
N ASN A 42 -10.87 3.74 6.65
CA ASN A 42 -9.67 3.02 6.28
C ASN A 42 -9.74 2.51 4.85
N PRO A 43 -9.72 3.42 3.84
CA PRO A 43 -9.71 2.96 2.46
C PRO A 43 -8.42 2.20 2.15
N SER A 44 -8.47 1.31 1.16
CA SER A 44 -7.32 0.50 0.80
C SER A 44 -6.20 1.37 0.27
N LEU A 45 -4.96 0.89 0.42
CA LEU A 45 -3.79 1.58 -0.12
C LEU A 45 -3.89 1.76 -1.63
N GLN A 46 -4.44 0.78 -2.33
CA GLN A 46 -4.62 0.84 -3.77
C GLN A 46 -5.55 2.00 -4.16
N VAL A 47 -6.67 2.15 -3.46
CA VAL A 47 -7.61 3.24 -3.70
C VAL A 47 -6.96 4.59 -3.39
N LEU A 48 -6.25 4.69 -2.26
CA LEU A 48 -5.57 5.93 -1.90
C LEU A 48 -4.50 6.31 -2.92
N SER A 49 -3.77 5.32 -3.45
CA SER A 49 -2.77 5.56 -4.48
C SER A 49 -3.38 6.11 -5.76
N ARG A 50 -4.51 5.56 -6.18
CA ARG A 50 -5.23 6.04 -7.35
C ARG A 50 -5.72 7.47 -7.17
N LEU A 51 -6.28 7.76 -6.00
CA LEU A 51 -6.77 9.11 -5.70
C LEU A 51 -5.62 10.11 -5.64
N ALA A 52 -4.52 9.75 -4.99
CA ALA A 52 -3.35 10.62 -4.90
C ALA A 52 -2.80 10.96 -6.29
N LYS A 53 -2.68 9.95 -7.14
CA LYS A 53 -2.19 10.15 -8.50
C LYS A 53 -3.12 11.06 -9.30
N THR A 54 -4.42 10.85 -9.19
CA THR A 54 -5.42 11.66 -9.90
C THR A 54 -5.43 13.09 -9.40
N LEU A 55 -5.24 13.29 -8.10
CA LEU A 55 -5.20 14.62 -7.49
C LEU A 55 -3.83 15.26 -7.56
N ASP A 56 -2.86 14.56 -8.15
CA ASP A 56 -1.49 15.06 -8.36
C ASP A 56 -0.80 15.41 -7.05
N VAL A 57 -0.96 14.56 -6.05
CA VAL A 57 -0.30 14.71 -4.76
C VAL A 57 0.35 13.38 -4.38
N SER A 58 1.26 13.44 -3.42
CA SER A 58 1.87 12.22 -2.90
C SER A 58 0.90 11.50 -1.97
N LEU A 59 1.13 10.22 -1.77
CA LEU A 59 0.34 9.44 -0.82
C LEU A 59 0.49 9.99 0.59
N GLU A 60 1.70 10.42 0.94
CA GLU A 60 1.98 11.03 2.24
C GLU A 60 1.19 12.31 2.44
N GLU A 61 1.11 13.14 1.41
CA GLU A 61 0.35 14.37 1.47
C GLU A 61 -1.13 14.10 1.65
N LEU A 62 -1.63 13.06 1.00
CA LEU A 62 -3.04 12.69 1.10
C LEU A 62 -3.42 12.19 2.49
N THR A 63 -2.57 11.36 3.09
CA THR A 63 -2.85 10.75 4.38
C THR A 63 -2.33 11.58 5.56
N GLY A 64 -1.40 12.49 5.30
CA GLY A 64 -0.76 13.26 6.35
C GLY A 64 0.29 12.51 7.14
N GLU A 65 0.67 11.32 6.69
CA GLU A 65 1.64 10.48 7.38
C GLU A 65 2.73 10.00 6.43
N PRO A 66 3.98 9.86 6.90
CA PRO A 66 5.08 9.39 6.08
C PRO A 66 4.97 7.89 5.84
N PHE A 67 4.33 7.51 4.75
CA PHE A 67 4.06 6.10 4.43
C PHE A 67 5.32 5.29 4.27
N LYS A 68 6.35 5.86 3.65
CA LYS A 68 7.60 5.14 3.43
C LYS A 68 8.28 4.76 4.73
N GLU A 69 8.26 5.65 5.69
CA GLU A 69 8.85 5.39 7.00
C GLU A 69 8.11 4.28 7.73
N ARG A 70 6.79 4.24 7.59
CA ARG A 70 5.99 3.18 8.22
C ARG A 70 6.30 1.82 7.62
N GLU A 71 6.41 1.75 6.31
CA GLU A 71 6.77 0.51 5.64
C GLU A 71 8.17 0.06 6.04
N GLN A 72 9.11 0.99 6.08
CA GLN A 72 10.47 0.69 6.51
C GLN A 72 10.54 0.28 7.98
N ALA A 73 9.71 0.88 8.81
CA ALA A 73 9.67 0.52 10.23
C ALA A 73 9.09 -0.86 10.47
N SER A 74 8.19 -1.33 9.59
CA SER A 74 7.57 -2.64 9.73
C SER A 74 8.44 -3.77 9.21
N LEU A 75 9.46 -3.45 8.40
CA LEU A 75 10.35 -4.45 7.81
C LEU A 75 11.78 -4.21 8.29
N PRO A 76 12.46 -5.25 8.78
CA PRO A 76 13.87 -5.09 9.13
C PRO A 76 14.71 -4.83 7.89
N PRO A 77 15.80 -4.10 8.01
CA PRO A 77 16.70 -3.90 6.87
C PRO A 77 17.25 -5.25 6.41
N ILE A 78 17.32 -5.42 5.09
CA ILE A 78 17.83 -6.67 4.52
C ILE A 78 19.35 -6.56 4.42
N ASP A 79 20.01 -7.55 5.04
CA ASP A 79 21.45 -7.68 4.98
C ASP A 79 21.88 -7.97 3.54
N PRO A 80 22.95 -7.32 3.03
CA PRO A 80 23.45 -7.62 1.69
C PRO A 80 23.74 -9.09 1.45
N GLU A 81 24.18 -9.82 2.47
CA GLU A 81 24.40 -11.27 2.34
C GLU A 81 23.13 -12.01 2.00
N TRP A 82 22.01 -11.61 2.59
CA TRP A 82 20.70 -12.18 2.28
C TRP A 82 20.32 -11.94 0.83
N LEU A 83 20.58 -10.74 0.32
CA LEU A 83 20.29 -10.41 -1.07
C LEU A 83 21.11 -11.26 -2.03
N GLU A 84 22.38 -11.50 -1.71
CA GLU A 84 23.24 -12.36 -2.53
C GLU A 84 22.71 -13.78 -2.56
N MET A 85 22.29 -14.30 -1.41
CA MET A 85 21.75 -15.64 -1.30
C MET A 85 20.45 -15.80 -2.11
N ILE A 86 19.59 -14.79 -2.04
CA ILE A 86 18.34 -14.79 -2.80
C ILE A 86 18.63 -14.77 -4.29
N ASN A 87 19.54 -13.92 -4.73
CA ASN A 87 19.93 -13.84 -6.13
C ASN A 87 20.53 -15.14 -6.63
N GLU A 88 21.37 -15.76 -5.83
CA GLU A 88 21.95 -17.05 -6.16
C GLU A 88 20.88 -18.13 -6.33
N ALA A 89 19.91 -18.15 -5.42
CA ALA A 89 18.81 -19.10 -5.52
C ALA A 89 18.01 -18.90 -6.80
N ILE A 90 17.73 -17.64 -7.16
CA ILE A 90 17.01 -17.32 -8.39
C ILE A 90 17.79 -17.78 -9.61
N GLN A 91 19.11 -17.54 -9.65
CA GLN A 91 19.96 -17.94 -10.76
C GLN A 91 20.03 -19.43 -10.89
N ASN A 92 19.92 -20.17 -9.81
CA ASN A 92 19.95 -21.63 -9.80
C ASN A 92 18.58 -22.26 -10.10
N GLY A 93 17.60 -21.42 -10.45
CA GLY A 93 16.30 -21.91 -10.89
C GLY A 93 15.30 -22.21 -9.78
N VAL A 94 15.56 -21.72 -8.58
CA VAL A 94 14.60 -21.89 -7.48
C VAL A 94 13.36 -21.04 -7.76
N SER A 95 12.20 -21.68 -7.79
CA SER A 95 10.94 -21.00 -8.03
C SER A 95 10.43 -20.34 -6.76
N LYS A 96 9.48 -19.42 -6.93
CA LYS A 96 8.83 -18.78 -5.79
C LYS A 96 8.13 -19.81 -4.90
N GLU A 97 7.54 -20.84 -5.50
CA GLU A 97 6.88 -21.90 -4.76
C GLU A 97 7.86 -22.68 -3.89
N GLU A 98 8.99 -23.04 -4.47
CA GLU A 98 10.04 -23.76 -3.74
C GLU A 98 10.57 -22.91 -2.60
N PHE A 99 10.77 -21.63 -2.85
CA PHE A 99 11.23 -20.70 -1.81
C PHE A 99 10.19 -20.56 -0.69
N GLY A 100 8.91 -20.55 -1.06
CA GLY A 100 7.82 -20.51 -0.10
C GLY A 100 7.79 -21.75 0.80
N PHE A 101 7.99 -22.92 0.21
CA PHE A 101 8.10 -24.14 0.99
C PHE A 101 9.25 -24.12 1.98
N PHE A 102 10.38 -23.57 1.54
CA PHE A 102 11.53 -23.44 2.43
C PHE A 102 11.22 -22.51 3.61
N ILE A 103 10.58 -21.38 3.33
CA ILE A 103 10.18 -20.44 4.40
C ILE A 103 9.22 -21.12 5.38
N ASP A 104 8.23 -21.83 4.88
CA ASP A 104 7.27 -22.55 5.72
C ASP A 104 7.98 -23.61 6.58
N PHE A 105 8.93 -24.32 6.00
CA PHE A 105 9.72 -25.28 6.76
C PHE A 105 10.48 -24.60 7.90
N MET A 106 11.10 -23.45 7.62
CA MET A 106 11.84 -22.73 8.63
C MET A 106 10.94 -22.22 9.75
N LYS A 107 9.74 -21.77 9.41
CA LYS A 107 8.75 -21.34 10.38
C LYS A 107 8.32 -22.51 11.26
N PHE A 108 8.08 -23.66 10.66
CA PHE A 108 7.72 -24.87 11.39
C PHE A 108 8.82 -25.27 12.37
N LYS A 109 10.07 -25.22 11.91
CA LYS A 109 11.22 -25.57 12.73
C LYS A 109 11.35 -24.64 13.93
N GLN A 110 11.13 -23.34 13.73
CA GLN A 110 11.24 -22.37 14.81
C GLN A 110 10.11 -22.48 15.82
N ASN A 111 8.93 -22.87 15.38
CA ASN A 111 7.75 -22.97 16.24
C ASN A 111 7.58 -24.34 16.88
N LYS A 112 8.47 -25.27 16.59
CA LYS A 112 8.38 -26.61 17.13
C LYS A 112 8.64 -26.58 18.64
N PRO A 113 7.71 -27.09 19.46
CA PRO A 113 7.94 -27.15 20.91
C PRO A 113 9.06 -28.14 21.21
N GLN A 114 9.87 -27.77 22.12
CA GLN A 114 10.98 -28.62 22.55
C GLN A 114 10.64 -29.42 23.79
#